data_859cb891a19b74f195971ee5c07611e1
#
_entry.id   859cb891a19b74f195971ee5c07611e1
#
_cell.length_a   1.000
_cell.length_b   1.000
_cell.length_c   1.000
_cell.angle_alpha   90.00
_cell.angle_beta   90.00
_cell.angle_gamma   90.00
#
_symmetry.space_group_name_H-M   'P 1'
#
loop_
_entity.id
_entity.type
_entity.pdbx_description
1 polymer ?
#
loop_
_entity_poly.entity_id
_entity_poly.type
_entity_poly.pdbx_seq_one_letter_code
_entity_poly.pdbx_strand_id
1 'polypeptide(L)'
;MSAPPEAPRRVACVGASVTFGRGLENRREECYPAVLGRLLGEGYSVRNFGYSGATAGRETNEPYWRTPSFTSAERFAGQIVVVSLGTNDAQHANLGNLANFRRDYTELVEHLRKAGDNAQVVVALPPPVFDPLPEISIPTLDQTIRPAIAETAEQLGLPLLDGYAMFANRPELFRDNLHPNAEGARMIGQAAYQVVRGL
;
A
#
# COMPACT_ATOMS: atom_id res chain seq x y z
N MET A 1 -13.23 39.24 9.52
CA MET A 1 -13.74 37.87 9.58
C MET A 1 -12.68 36.98 8.94
N SER A 2 -12.03 36.11 9.71
CA SER A 2 -11.09 35.12 9.15
C SER A 2 -11.85 34.14 8.28
N ALA A 3 -11.27 33.75 7.14
CA ALA A 3 -11.83 32.69 6.30
C ALA A 3 -12.03 31.41 7.13
N PRO A 4 -13.10 30.63 6.89
CA PRO A 4 -13.26 29.33 7.56
C PRO A 4 -12.03 28.46 7.30
N PRO A 5 -11.61 27.63 8.26
CA PRO A 5 -10.48 26.74 8.06
C PRO A 5 -10.73 25.83 6.84
N GLU A 6 -9.72 25.70 6.00
CA GLU A 6 -9.77 24.83 4.83
C GLU A 6 -9.98 23.38 5.28
N ALA A 7 -10.83 22.62 4.57
CA ALA A 7 -11.07 21.23 4.91
C ALA A 7 -9.77 20.40 4.75
N PRO A 8 -9.45 19.47 5.70
CA PRO A 8 -8.22 18.72 5.64
C PRO A 8 -8.12 17.89 4.35
N ARG A 9 -6.92 17.87 3.73
CA ARG A 9 -6.64 17.02 2.57
C ARG A 9 -6.82 15.54 2.93
N ARG A 10 -7.58 14.83 2.13
CA ARG A 10 -7.87 13.42 2.37
C ARG A 10 -6.76 12.54 1.80
N VAL A 11 -6.17 11.69 2.66
CA VAL A 11 -5.15 10.69 2.27
C VAL A 11 -5.71 9.29 2.49
N ALA A 12 -5.86 8.51 1.43
CA ALA A 12 -6.30 7.13 1.47
C ALA A 12 -5.08 6.18 1.42
N CYS A 13 -4.86 5.39 2.47
CA CYS A 13 -3.85 4.32 2.45
C CYS A 13 -4.54 3.01 2.08
N VAL A 14 -4.39 2.61 0.82
CA VAL A 14 -4.94 1.40 0.21
C VAL A 14 -3.88 0.30 0.23
N GLY A 15 -4.25 -0.93 0.62
CA GLY A 15 -3.29 -2.02 0.63
C GLY A 15 -3.77 -3.28 1.31
N ALA A 16 -2.83 -4.19 1.57
CA ALA A 16 -3.06 -5.47 2.21
C ALA A 16 -2.74 -5.43 3.72
N SER A 17 -2.17 -6.51 4.24
CA SER A 17 -1.89 -6.71 5.67
C SER A 17 -0.89 -5.70 6.25
N VAL A 18 0.09 -5.24 5.48
CA VAL A 18 1.06 -4.22 5.91
C VAL A 18 0.33 -2.88 6.14
N THR A 19 -0.54 -2.48 5.23
CA THR A 19 -1.37 -1.28 5.39
C THR A 19 -2.37 -1.46 6.54
N PHE A 20 -3.02 -2.62 6.62
CA PHE A 20 -3.91 -2.95 7.74
C PHE A 20 -3.19 -2.82 9.09
N GLY A 21 -1.92 -3.20 9.17
CA GLY A 21 -1.13 -3.27 10.40
C GLY A 21 -1.27 -4.62 11.11
N ARG A 22 -1.24 -5.73 10.33
CA ARG A 22 -1.31 -7.08 10.88
C ARG A 22 -0.12 -7.37 11.80
N GLY A 23 -0.39 -7.95 12.96
CA GLY A 23 0.63 -8.33 13.94
C GLY A 23 1.09 -7.20 14.86
N LEU A 24 0.65 -5.95 14.67
CA LEU A 24 0.94 -4.85 15.57
C LEU A 24 0.07 -4.95 16.84
N GLU A 25 0.64 -4.62 17.99
CA GLU A 25 -0.06 -4.69 19.28
C GLU A 25 -1.11 -3.60 19.39
N ASN A 26 -0.73 -2.38 19.08
CA ASN A 26 -1.66 -1.24 19.01
C ASN A 26 -1.79 -0.76 17.55
N ARG A 27 -2.45 -1.57 16.72
CA ARG A 27 -2.64 -1.28 15.30
C ARG A 27 -3.17 0.13 15.02
N ARG A 28 -4.04 0.66 15.89
CA ARG A 28 -4.64 1.99 15.68
C ARG A 28 -3.62 3.12 15.74
N GLU A 29 -2.51 2.90 16.41
CA GLU A 29 -1.45 3.90 16.60
C GLU A 29 -0.16 3.55 15.84
N GLU A 30 0.13 2.25 15.68
CA GLU A 30 1.41 1.77 15.19
C GLU A 30 1.43 1.51 13.69
N CYS A 31 0.27 1.25 13.02
CA CYS A 31 0.26 1.02 11.59
C CYS A 31 0.77 2.26 10.84
N TYR A 32 1.43 2.06 9.69
CA TYR A 32 2.02 3.17 8.96
C TYR A 32 1.02 4.29 8.59
N PRO A 33 -0.27 4.01 8.28
CA PRO A 33 -1.24 5.09 8.05
C PRO A 33 -1.48 5.97 9.28
N ALA A 34 -1.46 5.38 10.48
CA ALA A 34 -1.59 6.15 11.72
C ALA A 34 -0.34 7.01 11.99
N VAL A 35 0.84 6.44 11.74
CA VAL A 35 2.12 7.19 11.82
C VAL A 35 2.12 8.34 10.82
N LEU A 36 1.75 8.08 9.56
CA LEU A 36 1.64 9.09 8.51
C LEU A 36 0.70 10.23 8.93
N GLY A 37 -0.47 9.89 9.48
CA GLY A 37 -1.45 10.86 9.93
C GLY A 37 -0.92 11.78 11.03
N ARG A 38 -0.22 11.22 12.01
CA ARG A 38 0.43 12.03 13.08
C ARG A 38 1.51 12.97 12.54
N LEU A 39 2.28 12.51 11.55
CA LEU A 39 3.35 13.33 10.96
C LEU A 39 2.82 14.45 10.07
N LEU A 40 1.70 14.21 9.35
CA LEU A 40 1.06 15.21 8.50
C LEU A 40 0.27 16.25 9.29
N GLY A 41 -0.24 15.89 10.48
CA GLY A 41 -0.97 16.82 11.37
C GLY A 41 -2.39 17.16 10.89
N GLU A 42 -2.99 18.19 11.52
CA GLU A 42 -4.42 18.53 11.37
C GLU A 42 -4.84 18.97 9.95
N GLY A 43 -3.90 19.39 9.12
CA GLY A 43 -4.18 19.73 7.70
C GLY A 43 -4.51 18.54 6.83
N TYR A 44 -4.45 17.30 7.36
CA TYR A 44 -4.69 16.07 6.63
C TYR A 44 -5.63 15.12 7.37
N SER A 45 -6.48 14.44 6.61
CA SER A 45 -7.33 13.34 7.10
C SER A 45 -6.83 12.02 6.50
N VAL A 46 -5.98 11.29 7.24
CA VAL A 46 -5.42 10.01 6.79
C VAL A 46 -6.32 8.86 7.22
N ARG A 47 -6.70 7.99 6.28
CA ARG A 47 -7.50 6.79 6.58
C ARG A 47 -6.85 5.52 6.05
N ASN A 48 -6.95 4.48 6.87
CA ASN A 48 -6.45 3.14 6.59
C ASN A 48 -7.54 2.30 5.91
N PHE A 49 -7.31 1.91 4.66
CA PHE A 49 -8.14 1.02 3.86
C PHE A 49 -7.42 -0.30 3.55
N GLY A 50 -6.53 -0.73 4.43
CA GLY A 50 -5.88 -2.03 4.34
C GLY A 50 -6.86 -3.18 4.59
N TYR A 51 -6.74 -4.25 3.77
CA TYR A 51 -7.47 -5.50 3.95
C TYR A 51 -6.49 -6.69 3.88
N SER A 52 -6.31 -7.37 5.02
CA SER A 52 -5.33 -8.46 5.12
C SER A 52 -5.64 -9.59 4.15
N GLY A 53 -4.64 -10.04 3.40
CA GLY A 53 -4.79 -11.08 2.38
C GLY A 53 -5.10 -10.53 0.98
N ALA A 54 -5.49 -9.26 0.86
CA ALA A 54 -5.90 -8.70 -0.42
C ALA A 54 -4.80 -8.72 -1.48
N THR A 55 -5.21 -8.94 -2.70
CA THR A 55 -4.42 -8.97 -3.93
C THR A 55 -4.82 -7.82 -4.86
N ALA A 56 -3.94 -7.43 -5.77
CA ALA A 56 -4.26 -6.45 -6.79
C ALA A 56 -4.94 -7.11 -8.02
N GLY A 57 -4.58 -8.36 -8.32
CA GLY A 57 -5.18 -9.14 -9.41
C GLY A 57 -6.67 -9.40 -9.21
N ARG A 58 -7.45 -9.35 -10.29
CA ARG A 58 -8.92 -9.54 -10.26
C ARG A 58 -9.34 -11.01 -10.15
N GLU A 59 -8.52 -11.91 -10.70
CA GLU A 59 -8.81 -13.35 -10.79
C GLU A 59 -8.01 -14.15 -9.75
N THR A 60 -7.81 -13.59 -8.58
CA THR A 60 -7.07 -14.17 -7.46
C THR A 60 -8.02 -14.63 -6.35
N ASN A 61 -7.45 -15.21 -5.29
CA ASN A 61 -8.23 -15.74 -4.17
C ASN A 61 -8.92 -14.63 -3.33
N GLU A 62 -8.33 -13.42 -3.22
CA GLU A 62 -8.89 -12.33 -2.42
C GLU A 62 -8.69 -10.97 -3.12
N PRO A 63 -9.38 -10.70 -4.24
CA PRO A 63 -9.22 -9.44 -4.97
C PRO A 63 -9.61 -8.23 -4.12
N TYR A 64 -8.72 -7.24 -3.98
CA TYR A 64 -9.00 -5.99 -3.26
C TYR A 64 -10.27 -5.31 -3.79
N TRP A 65 -10.52 -5.39 -5.09
CA TRP A 65 -11.71 -4.92 -5.78
C TRP A 65 -13.05 -5.38 -5.21
N ARG A 66 -13.05 -6.53 -4.52
CA ARG A 66 -14.26 -7.13 -3.94
C ARG A 66 -14.35 -6.92 -2.42
N THR A 67 -13.40 -6.21 -1.83
CA THR A 67 -13.35 -6.00 -0.39
C THR A 67 -14.20 -4.80 0.05
N PRO A 68 -14.72 -4.80 1.30
CA PRO A 68 -15.35 -3.61 1.88
C PRO A 68 -14.41 -2.40 1.98
N SER A 69 -13.09 -2.66 2.09
CA SER A 69 -12.06 -1.63 2.13
C SER A 69 -11.96 -0.89 0.80
N PHE A 70 -12.10 -1.58 -0.34
CA PHE A 70 -12.15 -0.95 -1.66
C PHE A 70 -13.32 0.03 -1.77
N THR A 71 -14.55 -0.43 -1.49
CA THR A 71 -15.75 0.42 -1.53
C THR A 71 -15.64 1.61 -0.58
N SER A 72 -15.01 1.42 0.59
CA SER A 72 -14.80 2.51 1.55
C SER A 72 -13.76 3.51 1.07
N ALA A 73 -12.69 3.07 0.40
CA ALA A 73 -11.67 3.93 -0.19
C ALA A 73 -12.25 4.77 -1.34
N GLU A 74 -13.06 4.16 -2.22
CA GLU A 74 -13.79 4.88 -3.27
C GLU A 74 -14.65 6.01 -2.71
N ARG A 75 -15.49 5.69 -1.71
CA ARG A 75 -16.38 6.68 -1.08
C ARG A 75 -15.64 7.78 -0.35
N PHE A 76 -14.48 7.47 0.22
CA PHE A 76 -13.65 8.45 0.88
C PHE A 76 -13.06 9.44 -0.11
N ALA A 77 -12.84 9.03 -1.35
CA ALA A 77 -12.34 9.86 -2.45
C ALA A 77 -11.08 10.63 -2.04
N GLY A 78 -10.03 9.92 -1.64
CA GLY A 78 -8.77 10.51 -1.20
C GLY A 78 -8.14 11.39 -2.28
N GLN A 79 -7.77 12.61 -1.94
CA GLN A 79 -7.04 13.52 -2.83
C GLN A 79 -5.57 13.09 -3.01
N ILE A 80 -5.07 12.30 -2.06
CA ILE A 80 -3.81 11.58 -2.14
C ILE A 80 -4.11 10.11 -1.84
N VAL A 81 -3.53 9.20 -2.61
CA VAL A 81 -3.72 7.75 -2.41
C VAL A 81 -2.35 7.08 -2.34
N VAL A 82 -2.08 6.33 -1.29
CA VAL A 82 -0.91 5.45 -1.18
C VAL A 82 -1.35 4.03 -1.45
N VAL A 83 -0.83 3.38 -2.49
CA VAL A 83 -1.20 2.02 -2.90
C VAL A 83 -0.07 1.05 -2.57
N SER A 84 -0.35 0.07 -1.69
CA SER A 84 0.61 -0.94 -1.21
C SER A 84 0.01 -2.34 -1.29
N LEU A 85 0.00 -2.92 -2.48
CA LEU A 85 -0.49 -4.27 -2.83
C LEU A 85 0.56 -5.02 -3.64
N GLY A 86 0.39 -6.34 -3.78
CA GLY A 86 1.22 -7.19 -4.63
C GLY A 86 1.82 -8.39 -3.91
N THR A 87 2.09 -8.33 -2.60
CA THR A 87 2.70 -9.46 -1.88
C THR A 87 1.83 -10.73 -1.97
N ASN A 88 0.52 -10.60 -1.78
CA ASN A 88 -0.40 -11.74 -1.81
C ASN A 88 -0.65 -12.27 -3.22
N ASP A 89 -0.40 -11.48 -4.23
CA ASP A 89 -0.46 -11.91 -5.63
C ASP A 89 0.61 -12.97 -5.93
N ALA A 90 1.73 -12.96 -5.20
CA ALA A 90 2.77 -13.98 -5.27
C ALA A 90 2.47 -15.25 -4.44
N GLN A 91 1.28 -15.38 -3.84
CA GLN A 91 0.88 -16.65 -3.21
C GLN A 91 0.78 -17.76 -4.26
N HIS A 92 1.21 -18.98 -3.89
CA HIS A 92 1.17 -20.13 -4.79
C HIS A 92 -0.21 -20.38 -5.40
N ALA A 93 -1.28 -20.11 -4.65
CA ALA A 93 -2.66 -20.24 -5.13
C ALA A 93 -3.02 -19.25 -6.26
N ASN A 94 -2.26 -18.19 -6.44
CA ASN A 94 -2.53 -17.13 -7.41
C ASN A 94 -1.61 -17.17 -8.64
N LEU A 95 -0.55 -18.01 -8.65
CA LEU A 95 0.47 -18.01 -9.70
C LEU A 95 -0.09 -18.26 -11.10
N GLY A 96 -1.16 -19.05 -11.23
CA GLY A 96 -1.84 -19.30 -12.50
C GLY A 96 -2.54 -18.08 -13.11
N ASN A 97 -2.73 -16.99 -12.34
CA ASN A 97 -3.52 -15.82 -12.71
C ASN A 97 -2.68 -14.55 -12.91
N LEU A 98 -1.34 -14.67 -12.92
CA LEU A 98 -0.43 -13.52 -12.97
C LEU A 98 -0.31 -12.85 -14.34
N ALA A 99 -0.75 -13.50 -15.41
CA ALA A 99 -0.66 -12.95 -16.77
C ALA A 99 -1.29 -11.56 -16.92
N ASN A 100 -2.28 -11.26 -16.11
CA ASN A 100 -3.00 -9.98 -16.10
C ASN A 100 -2.60 -9.05 -14.96
N PHE A 101 -1.66 -9.43 -14.09
CA PHE A 101 -1.34 -8.69 -12.86
C PHE A 101 -1.05 -7.21 -13.15
N ARG A 102 -0.14 -6.90 -14.08
CA ARG A 102 0.23 -5.51 -14.38
C ARG A 102 -0.96 -4.69 -14.85
N ARG A 103 -1.80 -5.25 -15.74
CA ARG A 103 -3.02 -4.59 -16.21
C ARG A 103 -3.96 -4.30 -15.04
N ASP A 104 -4.24 -5.31 -14.22
CA ASP A 104 -5.18 -5.22 -13.11
C ASP A 104 -4.69 -4.22 -12.04
N TYR A 105 -3.37 -4.19 -11.79
CA TYR A 105 -2.74 -3.22 -10.89
C TYR A 105 -2.82 -1.79 -11.43
N THR A 106 -2.52 -1.59 -12.72
CA THR A 106 -2.63 -0.30 -13.40
C THR A 106 -4.08 0.21 -13.35
N GLU A 107 -5.04 -0.64 -13.70
CA GLU A 107 -6.47 -0.30 -13.62
C GLU A 107 -6.90 0.11 -12.20
N LEU A 108 -6.39 -0.57 -11.16
CA LEU A 108 -6.68 -0.22 -9.77
C LEU A 108 -6.15 1.17 -9.40
N VAL A 109 -4.91 1.46 -9.79
CA VAL A 109 -4.28 2.78 -9.57
C VAL A 109 -5.07 3.88 -10.26
N GLU A 110 -5.40 3.68 -11.54
CA GLU A 110 -6.18 4.67 -12.32
C GLU A 110 -7.59 4.85 -11.77
N HIS A 111 -8.23 3.77 -11.34
CA HIS A 111 -9.56 3.82 -10.73
C HIS A 111 -9.56 4.65 -9.45
N LEU A 112 -8.60 4.41 -8.55
CA LEU A 112 -8.47 5.17 -7.31
C LEU A 112 -8.10 6.65 -7.57
N ARG A 113 -7.26 6.91 -8.58
CA ARG A 113 -6.94 8.26 -9.03
C ARG A 113 -8.19 9.02 -9.48
N LYS A 114 -9.02 8.36 -10.27
CA LYS A 114 -10.29 8.93 -10.75
C LYS A 114 -11.31 9.15 -9.63
N ALA A 115 -11.43 8.20 -8.70
CA ALA A 115 -12.33 8.31 -7.55
C ALA A 115 -12.02 9.52 -6.66
N GLY A 116 -10.76 9.93 -6.57
CA GLY A 116 -10.29 11.12 -5.84
C GLY A 116 -10.27 12.41 -6.67
N ASP A 117 -10.99 12.48 -7.79
CA ASP A 117 -11.01 13.63 -8.70
C ASP A 117 -9.60 14.02 -9.18
N ASN A 118 -8.93 13.08 -9.85
CA ASN A 118 -7.55 13.17 -10.29
C ASN A 118 -6.55 13.19 -9.11
N ALA A 119 -6.76 12.30 -8.13
CA ALA A 119 -5.90 12.17 -6.96
C ALA A 119 -4.41 12.02 -7.31
N GLN A 120 -3.55 12.55 -6.45
CA GLN A 120 -2.12 12.24 -6.49
C GLN A 120 -1.90 10.84 -5.91
N VAL A 121 -1.29 9.95 -6.69
CA VAL A 121 -1.08 8.56 -6.27
C VAL A 121 0.40 8.31 -5.99
N VAL A 122 0.68 7.68 -4.87
CA VAL A 122 1.99 7.12 -4.50
C VAL A 122 1.90 5.61 -4.59
N VAL A 123 2.76 5.00 -5.36
CA VAL A 123 2.86 3.54 -5.46
C VAL A 123 3.94 3.05 -4.51
N ALA A 124 3.66 2.02 -3.70
CA ALA A 124 4.62 1.43 -2.79
C ALA A 124 4.99 0.00 -3.25
N LEU A 125 6.28 -0.25 -3.46
CA LEU A 125 6.78 -1.61 -3.66
C LEU A 125 6.60 -2.43 -2.37
N PRO A 126 6.15 -3.68 -2.49
CA PRO A 126 6.11 -4.61 -1.36
C PRO A 126 7.49 -4.75 -0.70
N PRO A 127 7.55 -4.76 0.65
CA PRO A 127 8.77 -5.10 1.38
C PRO A 127 9.32 -6.48 1.00
N PRO A 128 10.59 -6.77 1.33
CA PRO A 128 11.12 -8.13 1.18
C PRO A 128 10.35 -9.10 2.08
N VAL A 129 10.36 -10.35 1.69
CA VAL A 129 9.97 -11.49 2.51
C VAL A 129 11.25 -12.19 2.94
N PHE A 130 11.41 -12.43 4.23
CA PHE A 130 12.57 -13.10 4.80
C PHE A 130 12.20 -14.53 5.13
N ASP A 131 13.10 -15.47 4.84
CA ASP A 131 12.89 -16.91 4.94
C ASP A 131 11.69 -17.44 4.11
N PRO A 132 11.74 -18.69 3.70
CA PRO A 132 10.65 -19.24 2.90
C PRO A 132 9.36 -19.28 3.70
N LEU A 133 8.38 -18.52 3.28
CA LEU A 133 7.00 -18.70 3.69
C LEU A 133 6.35 -19.66 2.68
N PRO A 134 5.81 -20.80 3.13
CA PRO A 134 5.28 -21.83 2.23
C PRO A 134 4.21 -21.33 1.27
N GLU A 135 3.52 -20.25 1.62
CA GLU A 135 2.42 -19.70 0.82
C GLU A 135 2.88 -18.71 -0.26
N ILE A 136 4.10 -18.15 -0.16
CA ILE A 136 4.56 -17.06 -1.04
C ILE A 136 5.74 -17.50 -1.89
N SER A 137 5.62 -17.32 -3.20
CA SER A 137 6.72 -17.46 -4.13
C SER A 137 7.60 -16.20 -4.13
N ILE A 138 8.71 -16.23 -3.39
CA ILE A 138 9.68 -15.12 -3.36
C ILE A 138 10.21 -14.81 -4.77
N PRO A 139 10.59 -15.81 -5.61
CA PRO A 139 11.01 -15.53 -6.98
C PRO A 139 9.94 -14.79 -7.79
N THR A 140 8.66 -15.15 -7.65
CA THR A 140 7.56 -14.46 -8.33
C THR A 140 7.41 -13.02 -7.84
N LEU A 141 7.51 -12.82 -6.53
CA LEU A 141 7.43 -11.48 -5.95
C LEU A 141 8.55 -10.57 -6.47
N ASP A 142 9.78 -11.10 -6.56
CA ASP A 142 10.97 -10.33 -6.94
C ASP A 142 11.09 -10.13 -8.46
N GLN A 143 10.75 -11.14 -9.25
CA GLN A 143 11.00 -11.14 -10.69
C GLN A 143 9.80 -10.77 -11.55
N THR A 144 8.59 -10.79 -10.96
CA THR A 144 7.35 -10.50 -11.71
C THR A 144 6.56 -9.37 -11.08
N ILE A 145 6.23 -9.47 -9.80
CA ILE A 145 5.29 -8.55 -9.14
C ILE A 145 5.93 -7.17 -8.93
N ARG A 146 7.10 -7.09 -8.27
CA ARG A 146 7.76 -5.79 -8.02
C ARG A 146 8.14 -5.08 -9.31
N PRO A 147 8.74 -5.73 -10.31
CA PRO A 147 9.00 -5.10 -11.61
C PRO A 147 7.73 -4.54 -12.25
N ALA A 148 6.63 -5.30 -12.29
CA ALA A 148 5.37 -4.84 -12.87
C ALA A 148 4.78 -3.60 -12.14
N ILE A 149 4.93 -3.54 -10.82
CA ILE A 149 4.53 -2.37 -10.02
C ILE A 149 5.42 -1.15 -10.34
N ALA A 150 6.74 -1.34 -10.41
CA ALA A 150 7.68 -0.28 -10.76
C ALA A 150 7.45 0.27 -12.17
N GLU A 151 7.25 -0.61 -13.15
CA GLU A 151 6.89 -0.25 -14.53
C GLU A 151 5.57 0.55 -14.59
N THR A 152 4.56 0.15 -13.79
CA THR A 152 3.31 0.91 -13.71
C THR A 152 3.54 2.31 -13.15
N ALA A 153 4.35 2.45 -12.10
CA ALA A 153 4.67 3.76 -11.54
C ALA A 153 5.41 4.64 -12.54
N GLU A 154 6.40 4.09 -13.26
CA GLU A 154 7.15 4.78 -14.31
C GLU A 154 6.24 5.21 -15.47
N GLN A 155 5.44 4.28 -15.99
CA GLN A 155 4.51 4.53 -17.11
C GLN A 155 3.50 5.63 -16.80
N LEU A 156 3.02 5.71 -15.56
CA LEU A 156 2.03 6.70 -15.13
C LEU A 156 2.67 7.97 -14.54
N GLY A 157 4.01 8.05 -14.46
CA GLY A 157 4.74 9.17 -13.89
C GLY A 157 4.46 9.37 -12.39
N LEU A 158 4.30 8.27 -11.63
CA LEU A 158 3.90 8.31 -10.22
C LEU A 158 5.12 8.15 -9.29
N PRO A 159 5.12 8.85 -8.14
CA PRO A 159 6.12 8.62 -7.10
C PRO A 159 6.12 7.17 -6.64
N LEU A 160 7.31 6.58 -6.50
CA LEU A 160 7.53 5.23 -6.01
C LEU A 160 8.14 5.27 -4.61
N LEU A 161 7.47 4.61 -3.64
CA LEU A 161 8.01 4.33 -2.33
C LEU A 161 8.62 2.92 -2.36
N ASP A 162 9.95 2.85 -2.35
CA ASP A 162 10.66 1.57 -2.45
C ASP A 162 10.74 0.86 -1.09
N GLY A 163 9.68 0.11 -0.76
CA GLY A 163 9.64 -0.72 0.44
C GLY A 163 10.63 -1.87 0.42
N TYR A 164 11.05 -2.33 -0.76
CA TYR A 164 12.04 -3.40 -0.88
C TYR A 164 13.43 -2.92 -0.48
N ALA A 165 13.91 -1.83 -1.07
CA ALA A 165 15.22 -1.27 -0.74
C ALA A 165 15.28 -0.77 0.72
N MET A 166 14.19 -0.22 1.24
CA MET A 166 14.10 0.27 2.62
C MET A 166 14.43 -0.82 3.65
N PHE A 167 14.04 -2.06 3.38
CA PHE A 167 14.17 -3.18 4.31
C PHE A 167 15.16 -4.24 3.85
N ALA A 168 15.95 -3.98 2.81
CA ALA A 168 17.00 -4.89 2.38
C ALA A 168 17.92 -5.24 3.57
N ASN A 169 18.06 -6.52 3.87
CA ASN A 169 18.88 -7.03 4.98
C ASN A 169 18.43 -6.58 6.39
N ARG A 170 17.15 -6.32 6.60
CA ARG A 170 16.58 -5.87 7.89
C ARG A 170 15.51 -6.85 8.43
N PRO A 171 15.79 -8.17 8.55
CA PRO A 171 14.80 -9.15 9.01
C PRO A 171 14.31 -8.88 10.44
N GLU A 172 15.12 -8.24 11.28
CA GLU A 172 14.78 -7.88 12.66
C GLU A 172 13.58 -6.92 12.77
N LEU A 173 13.22 -6.26 11.68
CA LEU A 173 12.06 -5.38 11.60
C LEU A 173 10.76 -6.11 11.27
N PHE A 174 10.81 -7.44 11.11
CA PHE A 174 9.66 -8.26 10.75
C PHE A 174 9.42 -9.33 11.82
N ARG A 175 8.16 -9.45 12.29
CA ARG A 175 7.81 -10.39 13.37
C ARG A 175 7.72 -11.85 12.91
N ASP A 176 7.28 -12.04 11.68
CA ASP A 176 6.97 -13.34 11.07
C ASP A 176 7.55 -13.45 9.65
N ASN A 177 8.68 -12.79 9.42
CA ASN A 177 9.39 -12.73 8.14
C ASN A 177 8.60 -12.05 6.99
N LEU A 178 7.37 -11.58 7.27
CA LEU A 178 6.46 -10.97 6.29
C LEU A 178 5.92 -9.62 6.76
N HIS A 179 5.51 -9.52 8.02
CA HIS A 179 4.83 -8.33 8.53
C HIS A 179 5.77 -7.46 9.37
N PRO A 180 5.95 -6.19 9.00
CA PRO A 180 6.75 -5.25 9.76
C PRO A 180 6.26 -5.15 11.21
N ASN A 181 7.20 -5.11 12.17
CA ASN A 181 6.92 -4.74 13.55
C ASN A 181 6.63 -3.23 13.67
N ALA A 182 6.39 -2.73 14.89
CA ALA A 182 6.05 -1.32 15.11
C ALA A 182 7.14 -0.36 14.56
N GLU A 183 8.41 -0.72 14.68
CA GLU A 183 9.52 0.06 14.15
C GLU A 183 9.53 0.06 12.61
N GLY A 184 9.36 -1.11 11.98
CA GLY A 184 9.23 -1.21 10.53
C GLY A 184 8.03 -0.43 10.00
N ALA A 185 6.88 -0.52 10.66
CA ALA A 185 5.69 0.26 10.31
C ALA A 185 5.93 1.77 10.44
N ARG A 186 6.66 2.20 11.48
CA ARG A 186 7.08 3.59 11.68
C ARG A 186 7.96 4.08 10.53
N MET A 187 8.92 3.28 10.08
CA MET A 187 9.79 3.63 8.95
C MET A 187 8.98 3.82 7.66
N ILE A 188 8.01 2.93 7.37
CA ILE A 188 7.12 3.10 6.21
C ILE A 188 6.34 4.41 6.32
N GLY A 189 5.77 4.70 7.51
CA GLY A 189 5.01 5.94 7.74
C GLY A 189 5.85 7.19 7.53
N GLN A 190 7.12 7.19 7.97
CA GLN A 190 8.05 8.29 7.75
C GLN A 190 8.43 8.47 6.28
N ALA A 191 8.68 7.37 5.56
CA ALA A 191 8.98 7.43 4.14
C ALA A 191 7.75 7.92 3.33
N ALA A 192 6.56 7.42 3.66
CA ALA A 192 5.32 7.91 3.07
C ALA A 192 5.11 9.41 3.34
N TYR A 193 5.42 9.88 4.56
CA TYR A 193 5.37 11.30 4.89
C TYR A 193 6.29 12.15 4.00
N GLN A 194 7.54 11.71 3.76
CA GLN A 194 8.47 12.48 2.90
C GLN A 194 7.93 12.62 1.47
N VAL A 195 7.28 11.59 0.93
CA VAL A 195 6.68 11.65 -0.41
C VAL A 195 5.42 12.51 -0.40
N VAL A 196 4.47 12.22 0.51
CA VAL A 196 3.15 12.88 0.54
C VAL A 196 3.24 14.38 0.80
N ARG A 197 4.15 14.84 1.67
CA ARG A 197 4.32 16.27 1.96
C ARG A 197 4.89 17.06 0.77
N GLY A 198 5.49 16.37 -0.21
CA GLY A 198 6.05 16.98 -1.43
C GLY A 198 5.05 17.09 -2.58
N LEU A 199 3.84 16.54 -2.38
CA LEU A 199 2.74 16.60 -3.34
C LEU A 199 1.84 17.82 -3.06
#